data_34e0d0afbd9bb69487b3d0996c65dfb0
#
_entry.id   34e0d0afbd9bb69487b3d0996c65dfb0
#
_cell.length_a   1.000
_cell.length_b   1.000
_cell.length_c   1.000
_cell.angle_alpha   90.00
_cell.angle_beta   90.00
_cell.angle_gamma   90.00
#
_symmetry.space_group_name_H-M   'P 1'
#
loop_
_entity.id
_entity.type
_entity.pdbx_description
1 polymer ?
#
loop_
_entity_poly.entity_id
_entity_poly.type
_entity_poly.pdbx_seq_one_letter_code
_entity_poly.pdbx_strand_id
1 'polypeptide(L)'
;EISIINCMTNGIFESISQGVSREKTQENRRIQEITDELRRRCCVYEKEYGTSISNVNIVLERKVAEEFASEHGLWLPINKIFEIGKPGPSGNENDTYIEQEYIYKVNNLLNSQGSVIRLFDKVILHNTIFPETSYTFYKFTGFKGSTIMPIFRQNFIKNSSPATQIEITTYMAALGFDSTEKKGCYTNSKYKVWDILPRNVLKDKDGD
;
A
#
# COMPACT_ATOMS: atom_id res chain seq x y z
N GLU A 1 -7.66 -12.16 -3.20
CA GLU A 1 -7.13 -11.15 -2.26
C GLU A 1 -5.66 -10.92 -2.56
N ILE A 2 -5.35 -9.80 -3.23
CA ILE A 2 -3.94 -9.46 -3.45
C ILE A 2 -3.45 -8.87 -2.14
N SER A 3 -2.69 -9.67 -1.42
CA SER A 3 -1.94 -9.20 -0.26
C SER A 3 -0.93 -8.17 -0.72
N ILE A 4 -0.71 -7.14 0.09
CA ILE A 4 0.30 -6.12 -0.19
C ILE A 4 1.63 -6.83 -0.42
N ILE A 5 2.16 -6.67 -1.62
CA ILE A 5 3.47 -7.20 -1.95
C ILE A 5 4.49 -6.51 -1.06
N ASN A 6 5.10 -7.26 -0.18
CA ASN A 6 6.22 -6.77 0.59
C ASN A 6 7.42 -6.62 -0.34
N CYS A 7 7.64 -5.41 -0.84
CA CYS A 7 8.79 -5.08 -1.67
C CYS A 7 9.80 -4.27 -0.87
N MET A 8 11.05 -4.73 -0.81
CA MET A 8 12.16 -3.93 -0.32
C MET A 8 12.87 -3.27 -1.48
N THR A 9 12.92 -1.94 -1.47
CA THR A 9 13.84 -1.18 -2.32
C THR A 9 14.92 -0.58 -1.46
N ASN A 10 16.17 -0.81 -1.83
CA ASN A 10 17.25 0.10 -1.46
C ASN A 10 17.08 1.32 -2.35
N GLY A 11 16.72 2.45 -1.75
CA GLY A 11 16.26 3.67 -2.37
C GLY A 11 16.98 4.08 -3.63
N ILE A 12 16.25 4.42 -4.62
CA ILE A 12 16.33 5.52 -5.60
C ILE A 12 15.26 5.21 -6.64
N PHE A 13 14.21 6.02 -6.65
CA PHE A 13 13.17 5.95 -7.68
C PHE A 13 13.68 6.61 -8.96
N GLU A 14 14.14 5.82 -9.90
CA GLU A 14 14.11 6.24 -11.30
C GLU A 14 12.83 5.72 -11.95
N SER A 15 12.02 6.65 -12.43
CA SER A 15 10.76 6.39 -13.10
C SER A 15 10.95 5.44 -14.28
N ILE A 16 10.28 4.30 -14.25
CA ILE A 16 10.04 3.49 -15.45
C ILE A 16 8.94 4.24 -16.22
N SER A 17 9.34 5.20 -17.04
CA SER A 17 8.44 5.85 -17.96
C SER A 17 8.36 5.04 -19.23
N GLN A 18 7.29 4.27 -19.41
CA GLN A 18 6.63 4.01 -20.70
C GLN A 18 5.57 2.93 -20.48
N GLY A 19 4.31 3.32 -20.49
CA GLY A 19 3.18 2.39 -20.50
C GLY A 19 2.13 2.54 -19.39
N VAL A 20 2.43 3.32 -18.34
CA VAL A 20 1.46 3.54 -17.24
C VAL A 20 0.42 4.56 -17.66
N SER A 21 -0.86 4.23 -17.52
CA SER A 21 -1.96 5.16 -17.84
C SER A 21 -1.87 6.44 -17.01
N ARG A 22 -2.34 7.58 -17.56
CA ARG A 22 -2.30 8.90 -16.88
C ARG A 22 -2.93 8.90 -15.48
N GLU A 23 -4.01 8.14 -15.27
CA GLU A 23 -4.70 8.05 -13.97
C GLU A 23 -3.84 7.38 -12.91
N LYS A 24 -3.18 6.29 -13.25
CA LYS A 24 -2.28 5.53 -12.35
C LYS A 24 -1.08 6.37 -11.92
N THR A 25 -0.55 7.20 -12.80
CA THR A 25 0.52 8.16 -12.50
C THR A 25 0.03 9.25 -11.54
N GLN A 26 -1.24 9.67 -11.64
CA GLN A 26 -1.83 10.69 -10.78
C GLN A 26 -1.99 10.19 -9.33
N GLU A 27 -2.44 8.94 -9.13
CA GLU A 27 -2.56 8.36 -7.78
C GLU A 27 -1.20 8.20 -7.10
N ASN A 28 -0.18 7.72 -7.81
CA ASN A 28 1.18 7.66 -7.25
C ASN A 28 1.70 9.04 -6.88
N ARG A 29 1.43 10.05 -7.70
CA ARG A 29 1.80 11.44 -7.41
C ARG A 29 1.12 11.93 -6.12
N ARG A 30 -0.18 11.69 -5.97
CA ARG A 30 -0.92 12.08 -4.76
C ARG A 30 -0.36 11.39 -3.51
N ILE A 31 -0.11 10.09 -3.56
CA ILE A 31 0.49 9.35 -2.43
C ILE A 31 1.89 9.89 -2.13
N GLN A 32 2.69 10.20 -3.16
CA GLN A 32 4.03 10.77 -3.01
C GLN A 32 3.98 12.15 -2.36
N GLU A 33 3.08 13.04 -2.80
CA GLU A 33 2.90 14.38 -2.21
C GLU A 33 2.55 14.31 -0.72
N ILE A 34 1.65 13.39 -0.34
CA ILE A 34 1.33 13.16 1.07
C ILE A 34 2.57 12.64 1.82
N THR A 35 3.28 11.68 1.26
CA THR A 35 4.47 11.09 1.88
C THR A 35 5.56 12.14 2.11
N ASP A 36 5.81 12.99 1.13
CA ASP A 36 6.82 14.04 1.22
C ASP A 36 6.43 15.12 2.23
N GLU A 37 5.15 15.47 2.31
CA GLU A 37 4.65 16.38 3.34
C GLU A 37 4.79 15.80 4.75
N LEU A 38 4.48 14.51 4.94
CA LEU A 38 4.69 13.84 6.24
C LEU A 38 6.17 13.85 6.63
N ARG A 39 7.08 13.53 5.69
CA ARG A 39 8.53 13.59 5.92
C ARG A 39 8.98 15.00 6.30
N ARG A 40 8.52 16.00 5.56
CA ARG A 40 8.85 17.41 5.82
C ARG A 40 8.42 17.83 7.23
N ARG A 41 7.19 17.50 7.64
CA ARG A 41 6.68 17.81 8.98
C ARG A 41 7.47 17.10 10.06
N CYS A 42 7.79 15.83 9.88
CA CYS A 42 8.65 15.09 10.83
C CYS A 42 10.02 15.78 11.00
N CYS A 43 10.66 16.18 9.90
CA CYS A 43 11.94 16.91 9.96
C CYS A 43 11.85 18.26 10.69
N VAL A 44 10.75 18.99 10.56
CA VAL A 44 10.52 20.25 11.29
C VAL A 44 10.43 19.97 12.79
N TYR A 45 9.60 19.01 13.20
CA TYR A 45 9.47 18.63 14.61
C TYR A 45 10.79 18.17 15.24
N GLU A 46 11.58 17.38 14.50
CA GLU A 46 12.89 16.92 14.99
C GLU A 46 13.86 18.09 15.22
N LYS A 47 13.86 19.09 14.36
CA LYS A 47 14.69 20.29 14.52
C LYS A 47 14.25 21.17 15.69
N GLU A 48 12.96 21.30 15.90
CA GLU A 48 12.39 22.12 16.98
C GLU A 48 12.55 21.48 18.36
N TYR A 49 12.46 20.15 18.45
CA TYR A 49 12.44 19.42 19.71
C TYR A 49 13.71 18.59 19.97
N GLY A 50 14.73 18.67 19.11
CA GLY A 50 16.08 18.11 19.36
C GLY A 50 16.16 16.59 19.46
N THR A 51 15.23 15.87 18.82
CA THR A 51 15.26 14.40 18.78
C THR A 51 16.23 13.89 17.72
N SER A 52 17.10 12.94 18.09
CA SER A 52 18.13 12.38 17.20
C SER A 52 17.51 11.60 16.03
N ILE A 53 18.02 11.86 14.83
CA ILE A 53 17.56 11.35 13.52
C ILE A 53 17.72 9.82 13.33
N SER A 54 18.35 9.10 14.28
CA SER A 54 18.79 7.71 14.08
C SER A 54 17.69 6.63 14.14
N ASN A 55 16.50 6.97 14.65
CA ASN A 55 15.34 6.09 14.60
C ASN A 55 14.13 6.91 14.17
N VAL A 56 13.52 6.57 13.03
CA VAL A 56 12.22 7.11 12.65
C VAL A 56 11.32 7.02 13.89
N ASN A 57 11.04 8.17 14.49
CA ASN A 57 10.16 8.21 15.65
C ASN A 57 8.74 7.92 15.20
N ILE A 58 8.37 6.65 15.23
CA ILE A 58 7.05 6.15 14.79
C ILE A 58 5.91 6.90 15.50
N VAL A 59 6.12 7.27 16.75
CA VAL A 59 5.12 8.04 17.53
C VAL A 59 4.95 9.43 16.93
N LEU A 60 6.05 10.10 16.59
CA LEU A 60 6.02 11.40 15.93
C LEU A 60 5.39 11.31 14.55
N GLU A 61 5.77 10.32 13.76
CA GLU A 61 5.21 10.12 12.43
C GLU A 61 3.69 9.92 12.46
N ARG A 62 3.19 9.12 13.40
CA ARG A 62 1.75 8.91 13.59
C ARG A 62 1.03 10.17 14.02
N LYS A 63 1.61 10.95 14.94
CA LYS A 63 1.07 12.24 15.36
C LYS A 63 0.97 13.20 14.17
N VAL A 64 2.05 13.35 13.41
CA VAL A 64 2.10 14.19 12.21
C VAL A 64 1.07 13.76 11.17
N ALA A 65 0.92 12.45 10.96
CA ALA A 65 -0.07 11.93 10.01
C ALA A 65 -1.52 12.17 10.49
N GLU A 66 -1.80 12.10 11.80
CA GLU A 66 -3.11 12.41 12.37
C GLU A 66 -3.44 13.91 12.23
N GLU A 67 -2.48 14.79 12.52
CA GLU A 67 -2.62 16.24 12.34
C GLU A 67 -2.91 16.57 10.87
N PHE A 68 -2.07 16.03 9.95
CA PHE A 68 -2.26 16.18 8.52
C PHE A 68 -3.65 15.71 8.06
N ALA A 69 -4.07 14.52 8.49
CA ALA A 69 -5.37 13.97 8.14
C ALA A 69 -6.53 14.84 8.63
N SER A 70 -6.40 15.42 9.83
CA SER A 70 -7.42 16.29 10.42
C SER A 70 -7.52 17.62 9.68
N GLU A 71 -6.39 18.24 9.35
CA GLU A 71 -6.32 19.52 8.61
C GLU A 71 -6.89 19.42 7.20
N HIS A 72 -6.70 18.28 6.53
CA HIS A 72 -7.11 18.09 5.14
C HIS A 72 -8.44 17.35 4.96
N GLY A 73 -9.21 17.13 6.05
CA GLY A 73 -10.48 16.40 5.98
C GLY A 73 -10.33 14.93 5.58
N LEU A 74 -9.16 14.36 5.80
CA LEU A 74 -8.80 12.96 5.46
C LEU A 74 -8.98 12.00 6.62
N TRP A 75 -9.54 12.44 7.74
CA TRP A 75 -9.83 11.59 8.89
C TRP A 75 -11.26 11.05 8.82
N LEU A 76 -11.40 9.72 8.83
CA LEU A 76 -12.66 9.01 9.01
C LEU A 76 -12.75 8.50 10.45
N PRO A 77 -13.71 8.95 11.26
CA PRO A 77 -13.91 8.41 12.60
C PRO A 77 -14.13 6.89 12.56
N ILE A 78 -13.50 6.14 13.47
CA ILE A 78 -13.55 4.66 13.46
C ILE A 78 -14.98 4.12 13.57
N ASN A 79 -15.87 4.78 14.30
CA ASN A 79 -17.28 4.40 14.41
C ASN A 79 -18.07 4.56 13.10
N LYS A 80 -17.49 5.24 12.10
CA LYS A 80 -18.05 5.40 10.75
C LYS A 80 -17.44 4.45 9.71
N ILE A 81 -16.59 3.53 10.13
CA ILE A 81 -15.88 2.64 9.21
C ILE A 81 -16.86 1.78 8.38
N PHE A 82 -17.99 1.40 8.95
CA PHE A 82 -19.02 0.61 8.24
C PHE A 82 -19.80 1.42 7.19
N GLU A 83 -19.63 2.75 7.14
CA GLU A 83 -20.22 3.59 6.10
C GLU A 83 -19.49 3.44 4.75
N ILE A 84 -18.27 2.90 4.74
CA ILE A 84 -17.48 2.71 3.50
C ILE A 84 -17.77 1.40 2.77
N GLY A 85 -18.55 0.50 3.36
CA GLY A 85 -18.91 -0.76 2.73
C GLY A 85 -19.26 -1.85 3.73
N LYS A 86 -19.62 -3.02 3.22
CA LYS A 86 -19.89 -4.21 4.04
C LYS A 86 -18.56 -4.90 4.40
N PRO A 87 -18.40 -5.40 5.63
CA PRO A 87 -17.23 -6.19 6.01
C PRO A 87 -16.98 -7.34 5.04
N GLY A 88 -15.75 -7.46 4.57
CA GLY A 88 -15.26 -8.54 3.75
C GLY A 88 -14.26 -9.43 4.49
N PRO A 89 -13.60 -10.36 3.80
CA PRO A 89 -12.56 -11.18 4.38
C PRO A 89 -11.39 -10.32 4.90
N SER A 90 -11.05 -10.45 6.17
CA SER A 90 -9.92 -9.75 6.79
C SER A 90 -8.69 -10.65 6.85
N GLY A 91 -7.53 -10.05 6.70
CA GLY A 91 -6.22 -10.69 6.87
C GLY A 91 -5.45 -10.12 8.07
N ASN A 92 -4.20 -10.54 8.21
CA ASN A 92 -3.36 -10.08 9.32
C ASN A 92 -3.03 -8.57 9.27
N GLU A 93 -3.04 -7.97 8.08
CA GLU A 93 -2.62 -6.57 7.86
C GLU A 93 -3.80 -5.64 7.59
N ASN A 94 -4.88 -6.17 7.03
CA ASN A 94 -5.97 -5.36 6.54
C ASN A 94 -7.31 -5.92 6.98
N ASP A 95 -8.15 -5.04 7.51
CA ASP A 95 -9.59 -5.25 7.53
C ASP A 95 -10.16 -4.73 6.21
N THR A 96 -11.07 -5.50 5.60
CA THR A 96 -11.62 -5.15 4.29
C THR A 96 -13.10 -4.82 4.37
N TYR A 97 -13.50 -3.88 3.52
CA TYR A 97 -14.89 -3.46 3.33
C TYR A 97 -15.18 -3.40 1.84
N ILE A 98 -16.32 -3.97 1.43
CA ILE A 98 -16.69 -4.07 0.02
C ILE A 98 -17.90 -3.18 -0.24
N GLU A 99 -17.78 -2.29 -1.23
CA GLU A 99 -18.87 -1.46 -1.73
C GLU A 99 -18.87 -1.47 -3.26
N GLN A 100 -19.93 -2.02 -3.84
CA GLN A 100 -20.16 -2.07 -5.29
C GLN A 100 -18.97 -2.69 -6.06
N GLU A 101 -18.11 -1.84 -6.62
CA GLU A 101 -16.96 -2.23 -7.47
C GLU A 101 -15.62 -2.00 -6.78
N TYR A 102 -15.65 -1.62 -5.50
CA TYR A 102 -14.45 -1.32 -4.74
C TYR A 102 -14.29 -2.21 -3.52
N ILE A 103 -13.03 -2.51 -3.22
CA ILE A 103 -12.62 -3.05 -1.93
C ILE A 103 -11.77 -1.99 -1.21
N TYR A 104 -12.17 -1.64 0.00
CA TYR A 104 -11.41 -0.77 0.89
C TYR A 104 -10.61 -1.64 1.86
N LYS A 105 -9.35 -1.29 2.06
CA LYS A 105 -8.42 -1.99 2.94
C LYS A 105 -7.94 -1.03 4.01
N VAL A 106 -8.31 -1.32 5.26
CA VAL A 106 -7.87 -0.57 6.45
C VAL A 106 -6.62 -1.25 6.97
N ASN A 107 -5.47 -0.61 6.80
CA ASN A 107 -4.18 -1.22 7.11
C ASN A 107 -3.74 -0.91 8.54
N ASN A 108 -3.36 -1.93 9.30
CA ASN A 108 -2.93 -1.81 10.70
C ASN A 108 -1.45 -1.47 10.88
N LEU A 109 -0.72 -1.20 9.82
CA LEU A 109 0.71 -0.88 9.77
C LEU A 109 1.66 -1.98 10.28
N LEU A 110 1.18 -3.21 10.49
CA LEU A 110 1.99 -4.28 11.06
C LEU A 110 3.25 -4.56 10.22
N ASN A 111 3.09 -4.73 8.92
CA ASN A 111 4.20 -5.06 8.01
C ASN A 111 5.04 -3.84 7.58
N SER A 112 4.64 -2.64 7.95
CA SER A 112 5.44 -1.43 7.82
C SER A 112 6.13 -1.03 9.13
N GLN A 113 6.12 -1.94 10.13
CA GLN A 113 6.68 -1.69 11.46
C GLN A 113 6.09 -0.44 12.14
N GLY A 114 4.81 -0.19 11.89
CA GLY A 114 4.08 0.94 12.45
C GLY A 114 4.23 2.26 11.68
N SER A 115 5.00 2.30 10.59
CA SER A 115 5.26 3.51 9.81
C SER A 115 4.26 3.70 8.66
N VAL A 116 3.60 4.83 8.63
CA VAL A 116 2.74 5.28 7.53
C VAL A 116 3.56 5.56 6.28
N ILE A 117 4.71 6.23 6.42
CA ILE A 117 5.61 6.58 5.33
C ILE A 117 6.10 5.32 4.61
N ARG A 118 6.58 4.32 5.37
CA ARG A 118 7.01 3.04 4.79
C ARG A 118 5.88 2.30 4.07
N LEU A 119 4.66 2.36 4.60
CA LEU A 119 3.51 1.78 3.92
C LEU A 119 3.23 2.50 2.59
N PHE A 120 3.27 3.83 2.58
CA PHE A 120 3.02 4.61 1.38
C PHE A 120 4.10 4.37 0.31
N ASP A 121 5.38 4.29 0.70
CA ASP A 121 6.46 3.90 -0.21
C ASP A 121 6.21 2.50 -0.83
N LYS A 122 5.76 1.53 -0.03
CA LYS A 122 5.39 0.20 -0.52
C LYS A 122 4.21 0.24 -1.50
N VAL A 123 3.21 1.08 -1.23
CA VAL A 123 2.04 1.22 -2.10
C VAL A 123 2.43 1.87 -3.43
N ILE A 124 3.26 2.92 -3.43
CA ILE A 124 3.79 3.53 -4.65
C ILE A 124 4.53 2.49 -5.50
N LEU A 125 5.36 1.68 -4.85
CA LEU A 125 6.10 0.63 -5.53
C LEU A 125 5.18 -0.46 -6.09
N HIS A 126 4.17 -0.91 -5.31
CA HIS A 126 3.16 -1.84 -5.79
C HIS A 126 2.47 -1.29 -7.04
N ASN A 127 1.98 -0.07 -6.99
CA ASN A 127 1.31 0.58 -8.11
C ASN A 127 2.20 0.72 -9.36
N THR A 128 3.52 0.84 -9.15
CA THR A 128 4.50 0.91 -10.23
C THR A 128 4.72 -0.44 -10.90
N ILE A 129 4.78 -1.51 -10.11
CA ILE A 129 5.04 -2.88 -10.61
C ILE A 129 3.75 -3.53 -11.13
N PHE A 130 2.63 -3.30 -10.45
CA PHE A 130 1.32 -3.92 -10.73
C PHE A 130 0.25 -2.85 -10.94
N PRO A 131 0.33 -2.10 -12.03
CA PRO A 131 -0.57 -0.97 -12.28
C PRO A 131 -2.05 -1.39 -12.41
N GLU A 132 -2.35 -2.61 -12.85
CA GLU A 132 -3.72 -3.15 -12.99
C GLU A 132 -4.45 -3.26 -11.65
N THR A 133 -3.69 -3.48 -10.57
CA THR A 133 -4.20 -3.65 -9.20
C THR A 133 -3.81 -2.49 -8.29
N SER A 134 -3.68 -1.29 -8.86
CA SER A 134 -3.25 -0.10 -8.13
C SER A 134 -4.14 0.23 -6.95
N TYR A 135 -3.50 0.64 -5.88
CA TYR A 135 -4.15 1.22 -4.71
C TYR A 135 -4.37 2.71 -4.89
N THR A 136 -5.55 3.18 -4.54
CA THR A 136 -5.88 4.60 -4.37
C THR A 136 -5.93 4.91 -2.88
N PHE A 137 -5.21 5.93 -2.42
CA PHE A 137 -5.35 6.38 -1.04
C PHE A 137 -6.72 7.04 -0.83
N TYR A 138 -7.45 6.59 0.18
CA TYR A 138 -8.78 7.10 0.49
C TYR A 138 -8.77 8.06 1.67
N LYS A 139 -8.51 7.56 2.87
CA LYS A 139 -8.50 8.32 4.13
C LYS A 139 -7.61 7.65 5.18
N PHE A 140 -7.49 8.30 6.31
CA PHE A 140 -7.02 7.69 7.55
C PHE A 140 -8.19 7.43 8.50
N THR A 141 -8.03 6.45 9.38
CA THR A 141 -8.93 6.15 10.50
C THR A 141 -8.14 5.71 11.72
N GLY A 142 -8.80 5.37 12.81
CA GLY A 142 -8.19 4.90 14.04
C GLY A 142 -8.72 5.61 15.27
N PHE A 143 -7.94 5.57 16.34
CA PHE A 143 -8.23 6.26 17.59
C PHE A 143 -7.25 7.41 17.78
N LYS A 144 -7.78 8.64 17.77
CA LYS A 144 -6.97 9.85 17.90
C LYS A 144 -6.05 9.80 19.13
N GLY A 145 -4.78 10.16 18.91
CA GLY A 145 -3.74 10.11 19.94
C GLY A 145 -3.21 8.71 20.25
N SER A 146 -3.71 7.65 19.61
CA SER A 146 -3.31 6.26 19.88
C SER A 146 -2.95 5.51 18.60
N THR A 147 -3.89 5.36 17.68
CA THR A 147 -3.67 4.56 16.46
C THR A 147 -4.08 5.32 15.22
N ILE A 148 -3.30 5.16 14.18
CA ILE A 148 -3.63 5.63 12.83
C ILE A 148 -3.56 4.45 11.86
N MET A 149 -4.56 4.32 11.02
CA MET A 149 -4.71 3.26 10.04
C MET A 149 -5.07 3.87 8.69
N PRO A 150 -4.15 3.82 7.70
CA PRO A 150 -4.47 4.25 6.34
C PRO A 150 -5.51 3.35 5.70
N ILE A 151 -6.41 3.95 4.94
CA ILE A 151 -7.42 3.25 4.14
C ILE A 151 -7.06 3.41 2.67
N PHE A 152 -6.89 2.30 1.98
CA PHE A 152 -6.71 2.26 0.54
C PHE A 152 -7.91 1.63 -0.14
N ARG A 153 -8.14 2.02 -1.39
CA ARG A 153 -9.18 1.48 -2.25
C ARG A 153 -8.55 0.81 -3.47
N GLN A 154 -9.11 -0.33 -3.87
CA GLN A 154 -8.80 -1.00 -5.14
C GLN A 154 -10.10 -1.40 -5.84
N ASN A 155 -10.03 -1.67 -7.14
CA ASN A 155 -11.14 -2.31 -7.86
C ASN A 155 -11.39 -3.71 -7.28
N PHE A 156 -12.66 -4.03 -7.05
CA PHE A 156 -13.06 -5.36 -6.61
C PHE A 156 -13.22 -6.30 -7.80
N ILE A 157 -12.38 -7.33 -7.87
CA ILE A 157 -12.41 -8.33 -8.94
C ILE A 157 -13.52 -9.33 -8.64
N LYS A 158 -14.66 -9.16 -9.31
CA LYS A 158 -15.81 -10.08 -9.17
C LYS A 158 -15.52 -11.39 -9.92
N ASN A 159 -16.02 -12.51 -9.36
CA ASN A 159 -15.89 -13.84 -9.96
C ASN A 159 -14.43 -14.26 -10.19
N SER A 160 -13.53 -13.77 -9.36
CA SER A 160 -12.11 -14.15 -9.39
C SER A 160 -11.87 -15.53 -8.79
N SER A 161 -10.77 -16.14 -9.21
CA SER A 161 -10.25 -17.39 -8.63
C SER A 161 -8.77 -17.25 -8.34
N PRO A 162 -8.22 -18.01 -7.38
CA PRO A 162 -6.77 -18.02 -7.16
C PRO A 162 -6.02 -18.45 -8.42
N ALA A 163 -4.97 -17.71 -8.77
CA ALA A 163 -4.06 -18.10 -9.84
C ALA A 163 -3.23 -19.31 -9.40
N THR A 164 -2.90 -20.19 -10.33
CA THR A 164 -1.95 -21.30 -10.08
C THR A 164 -0.53 -20.78 -9.99
N GLN A 165 0.37 -21.57 -9.38
CA GLN A 165 1.78 -21.19 -9.30
C GLN A 165 2.43 -21.04 -10.68
N ILE A 166 1.99 -21.80 -11.68
CA ILE A 166 2.50 -21.73 -13.06
C ILE A 166 2.07 -20.39 -13.69
N GLU A 167 0.79 -20.02 -13.59
CA GLU A 167 0.29 -18.74 -14.09
C GLU A 167 1.01 -17.55 -13.44
N ILE A 168 1.20 -17.59 -12.12
CA ILE A 168 1.96 -16.56 -11.39
C ILE A 168 3.39 -16.45 -11.93
N THR A 169 4.08 -17.58 -12.10
CA THR A 169 5.47 -17.58 -12.58
C THR A 169 5.55 -17.04 -14.01
N THR A 170 4.60 -17.41 -14.87
CA THR A 170 4.52 -16.92 -16.25
C THR A 170 4.27 -15.40 -16.29
N TYR A 171 3.33 -14.91 -15.47
CA TYR A 171 3.04 -13.49 -15.36
C TYR A 171 4.25 -12.68 -14.84
N MET A 172 4.90 -13.17 -13.77
CA MET A 172 6.09 -12.52 -13.23
C MET A 172 7.25 -12.49 -14.23
N ALA A 173 7.44 -13.56 -15.00
CA ALA A 173 8.44 -13.60 -16.07
C ALA A 173 8.13 -12.57 -17.19
N ALA A 174 6.86 -12.41 -17.55
CA ALA A 174 6.42 -11.38 -18.51
C ALA A 174 6.69 -9.95 -18.01
N LEU A 175 6.66 -9.72 -16.69
CA LEU A 175 7.06 -8.47 -16.05
C LEU A 175 8.60 -8.32 -15.89
N GLY A 176 9.39 -9.28 -16.36
CA GLY A 176 10.85 -9.27 -16.27
C GLY A 176 11.41 -9.66 -14.89
N PHE A 177 10.67 -10.47 -14.14
CA PHE A 177 11.13 -11.03 -12.87
C PHE A 177 11.48 -12.50 -12.98
N ASP A 178 12.58 -12.89 -12.39
CA ASP A 178 12.99 -14.27 -12.23
C ASP A 178 12.53 -14.83 -10.88
N SER A 179 12.13 -16.09 -10.85
CA SER A 179 11.84 -16.81 -9.61
C SER A 179 13.13 -17.03 -8.81
N THR A 180 13.03 -16.97 -7.49
CA THR A 180 14.14 -17.33 -6.59
C THR A 180 13.92 -18.73 -6.01
N GLU A 181 14.92 -19.27 -5.29
CA GLU A 181 14.79 -20.53 -4.55
C GLU A 181 13.67 -20.49 -3.49
N LYS A 182 13.37 -19.29 -2.97
CA LYS A 182 12.29 -19.10 -1.99
C LYS A 182 10.95 -18.99 -2.71
N LYS A 183 10.04 -19.92 -2.42
CA LYS A 183 8.69 -19.96 -2.98
C LYS A 183 7.97 -18.62 -2.78
N GLY A 184 7.35 -18.12 -3.86
CA GLY A 184 6.63 -16.86 -3.86
C GLY A 184 7.52 -15.62 -3.80
N CYS A 185 8.83 -15.77 -4.03
CA CYS A 185 9.78 -14.67 -4.16
C CYS A 185 10.30 -14.57 -5.58
N TYR A 186 10.29 -13.34 -6.10
CA TYR A 186 10.77 -13.01 -7.44
C TYR A 186 11.68 -11.80 -7.39
N THR A 187 12.63 -11.72 -8.32
CA THR A 187 13.61 -10.62 -8.37
C THR A 187 13.92 -10.22 -9.79
N ASN A 188 14.29 -8.98 -9.98
CA ASN A 188 14.95 -8.49 -11.18
C ASN A 188 16.12 -7.57 -10.79
N SER A 189 16.71 -6.86 -11.75
CA SER A 189 17.85 -5.97 -11.49
C SER A 189 17.55 -4.82 -10.50
N LYS A 190 16.26 -4.46 -10.29
CA LYS A 190 15.85 -3.31 -9.46
C LYS A 190 15.06 -3.69 -8.23
N TYR A 191 14.25 -4.74 -8.30
CA TYR A 191 13.24 -5.05 -7.30
C TYR A 191 13.30 -6.50 -6.83
N LYS A 192 12.94 -6.69 -5.59
CA LYS A 192 12.65 -8.00 -5.01
C LYS A 192 11.24 -7.97 -4.43
N VAL A 193 10.40 -8.88 -4.88
CA VAL A 193 9.02 -9.04 -4.42
C VAL A 193 8.85 -10.40 -3.77
N TRP A 194 7.97 -10.49 -2.78
CA TRP A 194 7.71 -11.73 -2.06
C TRP A 194 6.25 -11.83 -1.64
N ASP A 195 5.88 -13.02 -1.17
CA ASP A 195 4.52 -13.41 -0.83
C ASP A 195 3.57 -13.48 -2.05
N ILE A 196 4.16 -13.65 -3.25
CA ILE A 196 3.44 -13.84 -4.50
C ILE A 196 3.04 -15.31 -4.60
N LEU A 197 1.95 -15.67 -3.95
CA LEU A 197 1.46 -17.04 -3.79
C LEU A 197 0.01 -17.15 -4.27
N PRO A 198 -0.47 -18.34 -4.67
CA PRO A 198 -1.84 -18.55 -5.13
C PRO A 198 -2.92 -17.96 -4.25
N ARG A 199 -2.75 -17.97 -2.93
CA ARG A 199 -3.70 -17.37 -1.98
C ARG A 199 -3.79 -15.83 -2.06
N ASN A 200 -2.77 -15.19 -2.66
CA ASN A 200 -2.62 -13.74 -2.70
C ASN A 200 -2.74 -13.17 -4.12
N VAL A 201 -2.85 -14.02 -5.13
CA VAL A 201 -2.98 -13.62 -6.52
C VAL A 201 -4.28 -14.17 -7.08
N LEU A 202 -5.11 -13.27 -7.51
CA LEU A 202 -6.40 -13.59 -8.11
C LEU A 202 -6.32 -13.32 -9.62
N LYS A 203 -6.96 -14.16 -10.39
CA LYS A 203 -7.28 -13.93 -11.79
C LYS A 203 -8.78 -13.73 -11.95
N ASP A 204 -9.16 -12.91 -12.87
CA ASP A 204 -10.56 -12.74 -13.23
C ASP A 204 -11.07 -13.91 -14.09
N LYS A 205 -12.31 -13.80 -14.57
CA LYS A 205 -12.94 -14.82 -15.44
C LYS A 205 -12.28 -14.95 -16.83
N ASP A 206 -11.57 -13.92 -17.27
CA ASP A 206 -10.92 -13.87 -18.58
C ASP A 206 -9.44 -14.37 -18.48
N GLY A 207 -8.97 -14.64 -17.28
CA GLY A 207 -7.67 -15.24 -17.00
C GLY A 207 -6.55 -14.22 -16.75
N ASP A 208 -6.92 -12.93 -16.59
CA ASP A 208 -6.01 -11.82 -16.32
C ASP A 208 -5.80 -11.57 -14.81
#